data_80d8e74abc6180b2a0e80ffef73678e4
#
_entry.id   80d8e74abc6180b2a0e80ffef73678e4
#
_cell.length_a   1.000
_cell.length_b   1.000
_cell.length_c   1.000
_cell.angle_alpha   90.00
_cell.angle_beta   90.00
_cell.angle_gamma   90.00
#
_symmetry.space_group_name_H-M   'P 1'
#
loop_
_entity.id
_entity.type
_entity.pdbx_description
1 polymer ?
#
loop_
_entity_poly.entity_id
_entity_poly.type
_entity_poly.pdbx_seq_one_letter_code
_entity_poly.pdbx_strand_id
1 'polypeptide(L)'
;MNLTFDLTGKLALVTGGGGVLCSGFSKTLAAAGAKVAVCDLRPDAAEKVAAEIRENGGCAAAFTMNVLEKSSVEAARQAIYETFGVSRIDLLLNGAGGNNPKGSTSRDVLTPEEAAELTANGTIEGVKTFFDLDPEGISFVFNLNFLGTLIPTQVFARDMCAEGGTIINVSSMNAFRPLTRIPAYSGAKAAVSNFTQWLAVHFAPVGIRVNAIAPGFFLTEQNRTLLTNPDGSLTPRSDKILSHTPMGRFGTPADLDGVLLWLADEKFSAFVDGVVVPVDGGFAAYSGV
;
A
#
# COMPACT_ATOMS: atom_id res chain seq x y z
N MET A 1 -3.03 18.91 28.29
CA MET A 1 -2.43 18.66 26.97
C MET A 1 -3.49 18.04 26.10
N ASN A 2 -3.87 18.66 24.98
CA ASN A 2 -4.88 18.07 24.07
C ASN A 2 -4.14 17.02 23.19
N LEU A 3 -4.51 15.75 23.31
CA LEU A 3 -3.89 14.62 22.59
C LEU A 3 -4.71 14.28 21.34
N THR A 4 -4.94 15.27 20.49
CA THR A 4 -5.61 15.08 19.19
C THR A 4 -4.60 15.15 18.07
N PHE A 5 -4.78 14.31 17.06
CA PHE A 5 -4.02 14.39 15.80
C PHE A 5 -4.42 15.67 15.07
N ASP A 6 -3.43 16.42 14.59
CA ASP A 6 -3.64 17.68 13.88
C ASP A 6 -2.60 17.83 12.76
N LEU A 7 -3.08 17.75 11.53
CA LEU A 7 -2.29 17.93 10.32
C LEU A 7 -2.60 19.26 9.61
N THR A 8 -3.21 20.21 10.33
CA THR A 8 -3.54 21.54 9.79
C THR A 8 -2.30 22.22 9.24
N GLY A 9 -2.39 22.75 8.02
CA GLY A 9 -1.30 23.39 7.31
C GLY A 9 -0.35 22.45 6.56
N LYS A 10 -0.44 21.14 6.79
CA LYS A 10 0.37 20.12 6.09
C LYS A 10 -0.22 19.80 4.72
N LEU A 11 0.64 19.55 3.72
CA LEU A 11 0.26 18.97 2.43
C LEU A 11 0.69 17.51 2.37
N ALA A 12 -0.29 16.61 2.27
CA ALA A 12 -0.09 15.18 2.06
C ALA A 12 -0.30 14.81 0.59
N LEU A 13 0.58 13.98 0.05
CA LEU A 13 0.43 13.36 -1.26
C LEU A 13 0.20 11.86 -1.09
N VAL A 14 -0.82 11.32 -1.75
CA VAL A 14 -1.16 9.91 -1.72
C VAL A 14 -1.10 9.32 -3.14
N THR A 15 -0.14 8.42 -3.41
CA THR A 15 -0.08 7.69 -4.68
C THR A 15 -1.02 6.49 -4.67
N GLY A 16 -1.64 6.18 -5.82
CA GLY A 16 -2.70 5.17 -5.89
C GLY A 16 -3.95 5.59 -5.10
N GLY A 17 -4.15 6.91 -4.92
CA GLY A 17 -5.18 7.51 -4.07
C GLY A 17 -6.61 7.18 -4.45
N GLY A 18 -6.86 6.77 -5.70
CA GLY A 18 -8.16 6.24 -6.16
C GLY A 18 -8.40 4.77 -5.79
N GLY A 19 -7.40 4.08 -5.22
CA GLY A 19 -7.52 2.70 -4.74
C GLY A 19 -8.26 2.61 -3.41
N VAL A 20 -8.77 1.41 -3.07
CA VAL A 20 -9.67 1.21 -1.92
C VAL A 20 -9.07 1.64 -0.59
N LEU A 21 -7.87 1.18 -0.24
CA LEU A 21 -7.23 1.57 1.02
C LEU A 21 -6.73 3.01 0.98
N CYS A 22 -6.12 3.41 -0.14
CA CYS A 22 -5.54 4.74 -0.27
C CYS A 22 -6.59 5.86 -0.34
N SER A 23 -7.80 5.58 -0.82
CA SER A 23 -8.94 6.51 -0.72
C SER A 23 -9.34 6.74 0.74
N GLY A 24 -9.32 5.69 1.57
CA GLY A 24 -9.48 5.80 3.02
C GLY A 24 -8.38 6.68 3.64
N PHE A 25 -7.12 6.38 3.36
CA PHE A 25 -5.99 7.17 3.84
C PHE A 25 -6.11 8.67 3.47
N SER A 26 -6.48 8.96 2.21
CA SER A 26 -6.68 10.34 1.75
C SER A 26 -7.75 11.07 2.56
N LYS A 27 -8.88 10.41 2.82
CA LYS A 27 -10.00 10.96 3.60
C LYS A 27 -9.61 11.16 5.07
N THR A 28 -8.92 10.20 5.66
CA THR A 28 -8.45 10.27 7.06
C THR A 28 -7.46 11.40 7.27
N LEU A 29 -6.49 11.57 6.35
CA LEU A 29 -5.53 12.69 6.38
C LEU A 29 -6.25 14.03 6.24
N ALA A 30 -7.23 14.14 5.34
CA ALA A 30 -8.03 15.36 5.16
C ALA A 30 -8.90 15.67 6.40
N ALA A 31 -9.51 14.65 7.02
CA ALA A 31 -10.28 14.80 8.26
C ALA A 31 -9.41 15.26 9.44
N ALA A 32 -8.12 14.94 9.44
CA ALA A 32 -7.15 15.45 10.40
C ALA A 32 -6.60 16.86 10.05
N GLY A 33 -7.15 17.53 9.02
CA GLY A 33 -6.82 18.91 8.64
C GLY A 33 -5.75 19.06 7.53
N ALA A 34 -5.21 17.98 7.00
CA ALA A 34 -4.26 18.07 5.90
C ALA A 34 -4.93 18.52 4.59
N LYS A 35 -4.20 19.28 3.77
CA LYS A 35 -4.48 19.38 2.35
C LYS A 35 -4.01 18.08 1.69
N VAL A 36 -4.78 17.52 0.73
CA VAL A 36 -4.45 16.22 0.14
C VAL A 36 -4.35 16.31 -1.38
N ALA A 37 -3.19 15.95 -1.91
CA ALA A 37 -2.98 15.68 -3.34
C ALA A 37 -3.28 14.20 -3.59
N VAL A 38 -4.44 13.90 -4.19
CA VAL A 38 -4.87 12.54 -4.53
C VAL A 38 -4.32 12.18 -5.91
N CYS A 39 -3.30 11.31 -5.95
CA CYS A 39 -2.63 10.93 -7.19
C CYS A 39 -2.99 9.50 -7.59
N ASP A 40 -3.43 9.29 -8.83
CA ASP A 40 -3.73 7.97 -9.39
C ASP A 40 -3.41 7.94 -10.90
N LEU A 41 -3.18 6.75 -11.44
CA LEU A 41 -3.07 6.55 -12.88
C LEU A 41 -4.39 6.85 -13.59
N ARG A 42 -5.52 6.61 -12.92
CA ARG A 42 -6.88 6.84 -13.41
C ARG A 42 -7.40 8.17 -12.85
N PRO A 43 -7.53 9.19 -13.70
CA PRO A 43 -7.92 10.54 -13.27
C PRO A 43 -9.33 10.59 -12.64
N ASP A 44 -10.27 9.80 -13.16
CA ASP A 44 -11.64 9.67 -12.65
C ASP A 44 -11.68 9.11 -11.22
N ALA A 45 -10.85 8.11 -10.93
CA ALA A 45 -10.75 7.53 -9.61
C ALA A 45 -10.14 8.51 -8.58
N ALA A 46 -9.10 9.26 -8.98
CA ALA A 46 -8.52 10.30 -8.14
C ALA A 46 -9.51 11.44 -7.87
N GLU A 47 -10.22 11.91 -8.92
CA GLU A 47 -11.17 13.01 -8.78
C GLU A 47 -12.38 12.63 -7.91
N LYS A 48 -12.88 11.39 -8.03
CA LYS A 48 -13.94 10.90 -7.16
C LYS A 48 -13.56 11.05 -5.68
N VAL A 49 -12.36 10.64 -5.30
CA VAL A 49 -11.89 10.74 -3.91
C VAL A 49 -11.68 12.20 -3.48
N ALA A 50 -11.09 13.02 -4.35
CA ALA A 50 -10.88 14.43 -4.05
C ALA A 50 -12.23 15.17 -3.90
N ALA A 51 -13.22 14.86 -4.73
CA ALA A 51 -14.58 15.41 -4.62
C ALA A 51 -15.24 15.03 -3.29
N GLU A 52 -15.20 13.74 -2.92
CA GLU A 52 -15.75 13.27 -1.64
C GLU A 52 -15.08 13.97 -0.44
N ILE A 53 -13.78 14.24 -0.49
CA ILE A 53 -13.07 14.99 0.55
C ILE A 53 -13.60 16.44 0.62
N ARG A 54 -13.74 17.12 -0.53
CA ARG A 54 -14.25 18.52 -0.58
C ARG A 54 -15.69 18.62 -0.12
N GLU A 55 -16.55 17.68 -0.51
CA GLU A 55 -17.95 17.60 -0.05
C GLU A 55 -18.08 17.46 1.47
N ASN A 56 -17.09 16.81 2.11
CA ASN A 56 -17.02 16.70 3.57
C ASN A 56 -16.25 17.85 4.24
N GLY A 57 -15.99 18.96 3.52
CA GLY A 57 -15.36 20.16 4.05
C GLY A 57 -13.83 20.12 4.13
N GLY A 58 -13.20 19.07 3.61
CA GLY A 58 -11.74 18.96 3.53
C GLY A 58 -11.17 19.69 2.29
N CYS A 59 -9.84 19.74 2.21
CA CYS A 59 -9.10 20.35 1.09
C CYS A 59 -8.37 19.27 0.31
N ALA A 60 -8.79 19.01 -0.94
CA ALA A 60 -8.14 18.04 -1.81
C ALA A 60 -8.24 18.41 -3.28
N ALA A 61 -7.24 17.99 -4.05
CA ALA A 61 -7.23 18.04 -5.51
C ALA A 61 -6.69 16.72 -6.08
N ALA A 62 -7.17 16.36 -7.28
CA ALA A 62 -6.80 15.15 -7.98
C ALA A 62 -5.72 15.42 -9.03
N PHE A 63 -4.80 14.48 -9.18
CA PHE A 63 -3.72 14.55 -10.16
C PHE A 63 -3.52 13.20 -10.83
N THR A 64 -3.36 13.21 -12.16
CA THR A 64 -2.96 12.01 -12.89
C THR A 64 -1.46 11.78 -12.70
N MET A 65 -1.08 10.58 -12.27
CA MET A 65 0.32 10.23 -12.04
C MET A 65 0.57 8.76 -12.35
N ASN A 66 1.46 8.49 -13.31
CA ASN A 66 2.05 7.16 -13.48
C ASN A 66 3.33 7.07 -12.62
N VAL A 67 3.27 6.33 -11.54
CA VAL A 67 4.39 6.16 -10.60
C VAL A 67 5.60 5.45 -11.20
N LEU A 68 5.46 4.80 -12.36
CA LEU A 68 6.54 4.12 -13.07
C LEU A 68 7.26 5.03 -14.08
N GLU A 69 6.73 6.22 -14.34
CA GLU A 69 7.28 7.19 -15.29
C GLU A 69 7.74 8.44 -14.55
N LYS A 70 9.06 8.62 -14.42
CA LYS A 70 9.63 9.76 -13.70
C LYS A 70 9.14 11.11 -14.22
N SER A 71 9.00 11.26 -15.53
CA SER A 71 8.45 12.48 -16.15
C SER A 71 6.99 12.75 -15.75
N SER A 72 6.17 11.70 -15.62
CA SER A 72 4.79 11.84 -15.12
C SER A 72 4.76 12.28 -13.66
N VAL A 73 5.66 11.73 -12.83
CA VAL A 73 5.77 12.12 -11.41
C VAL A 73 6.26 13.57 -11.27
N GLU A 74 7.23 13.99 -12.09
CA GLU A 74 7.74 15.37 -12.12
C GLU A 74 6.68 16.37 -12.60
N ALA A 75 5.90 16.02 -13.62
CA ALA A 75 4.77 16.84 -14.09
C ALA A 75 3.69 17.00 -13.02
N ALA A 76 3.32 15.88 -12.35
CA ALA A 76 2.37 15.93 -11.24
C ALA A 76 2.89 16.76 -10.08
N ARG A 77 4.19 16.67 -9.73
CA ARG A 77 4.82 17.52 -8.70
C ARG A 77 4.64 19.01 -9.00
N GLN A 78 4.92 19.42 -10.23
CA GLN A 78 4.75 20.82 -10.62
C GLN A 78 3.29 21.26 -10.47
N ALA A 79 2.34 20.50 -11.01
CA ALA A 79 0.92 20.80 -10.93
C ALA A 79 0.42 20.87 -9.48
N ILE A 80 0.89 19.98 -8.60
CA ILE A 80 0.57 19.97 -7.17
C ILE A 80 1.06 21.25 -6.51
N TYR A 81 2.31 21.63 -6.74
CA TYR A 81 2.89 22.82 -6.12
C TYR A 81 2.20 24.09 -6.59
N GLU A 82 1.87 24.20 -7.86
CA GLU A 82 1.08 25.32 -8.41
C GLU A 82 -0.33 25.37 -7.79
N THR A 83 -1.00 24.22 -7.70
CA THR A 83 -2.39 24.15 -7.17
C THR A 83 -2.49 24.55 -5.71
N PHE A 84 -1.54 24.11 -4.87
CA PHE A 84 -1.56 24.38 -3.44
C PHE A 84 -0.74 25.61 -3.02
N GLY A 85 -0.01 26.25 -3.94
CA GLY A 85 0.81 27.42 -3.68
C GLY A 85 2.00 27.12 -2.75
N VAL A 86 2.68 26.00 -2.94
CA VAL A 86 3.78 25.51 -2.10
C VAL A 86 4.99 25.12 -2.94
N SER A 87 6.13 24.88 -2.29
CA SER A 87 7.36 24.38 -2.93
C SER A 87 7.74 22.95 -2.55
N ARG A 88 6.98 22.33 -1.62
CA ARG A 88 7.20 20.96 -1.15
C ARG A 88 5.92 20.36 -0.59
N ILE A 89 5.94 19.07 -0.36
CA ILE A 89 4.96 18.35 0.44
C ILE A 89 5.52 18.10 1.84
N ASP A 90 4.64 17.88 2.84
CA ASP A 90 5.01 17.51 4.21
C ASP A 90 4.96 16.00 4.43
N LEU A 91 4.05 15.33 3.71
CA LEU A 91 3.82 13.90 3.82
C LEU A 91 3.70 13.25 2.44
N LEU A 92 4.48 12.20 2.20
CA LEU A 92 4.35 11.32 1.05
C LEU A 92 3.82 9.95 1.52
N LEU A 93 2.66 9.53 1.02
CA LEU A 93 2.14 8.19 1.20
C LEU A 93 2.27 7.41 -0.11
N ASN A 94 3.20 6.46 -0.15
CA ASN A 94 3.40 5.56 -1.29
C ASN A 94 2.45 4.38 -1.20
N GLY A 95 1.27 4.49 -1.83
CA GLY A 95 0.22 3.48 -1.79
C GLY A 95 -0.04 2.79 -3.13
N ALA A 96 0.54 3.30 -4.23
CA ALA A 96 0.43 2.63 -5.52
C ALA A 96 1.07 1.23 -5.47
N GLY A 97 0.33 0.22 -5.87
CA GLY A 97 0.78 -1.17 -5.81
C GLY A 97 -0.31 -2.14 -6.23
N GLY A 98 0.06 -3.40 -6.37
CA GLY A 98 -0.88 -4.45 -6.73
C GLY A 98 -0.19 -5.75 -7.12
N ASN A 99 -1.02 -6.74 -7.45
CA ASN A 99 -0.58 -8.06 -7.92
C ASN A 99 -0.93 -8.24 -9.41
N ASN A 100 -0.38 -9.29 -10.02
CA ASN A 100 -0.69 -9.69 -11.39
C ASN A 100 -0.93 -11.21 -11.45
N PRO A 101 -2.03 -11.67 -12.08
CA PRO A 101 -2.32 -13.10 -12.23
C PRO A 101 -1.22 -13.88 -12.96
N LYS A 102 -0.46 -13.25 -13.86
CA LYS A 102 0.68 -13.89 -14.54
C LYS A 102 1.82 -14.24 -13.58
N GLY A 103 2.00 -13.50 -12.48
CA GLY A 103 2.96 -13.76 -11.41
C GLY A 103 2.39 -14.60 -10.24
N SER A 104 1.27 -15.32 -10.44
CA SER A 104 0.59 -16.08 -9.40
C SER A 104 0.38 -17.53 -9.82
N THR A 105 0.46 -18.48 -8.87
CA THR A 105 0.09 -19.89 -9.10
C THR A 105 -1.39 -20.12 -8.83
N SER A 106 -1.95 -21.23 -9.34
CA SER A 106 -3.33 -21.65 -9.05
C SER A 106 -3.43 -22.58 -7.84
N ARG A 107 -2.30 -23.12 -7.36
CA ARG A 107 -2.21 -24.05 -6.23
C ARG A 107 -1.42 -23.44 -5.07
N ASP A 108 -1.75 -23.88 -3.87
CA ASP A 108 -1.03 -23.48 -2.65
C ASP A 108 0.33 -24.19 -2.54
N VAL A 109 0.36 -25.46 -2.90
CA VAL A 109 1.53 -26.34 -2.89
C VAL A 109 1.52 -27.21 -4.14
N LEU A 110 2.67 -27.72 -4.52
CA LEU A 110 2.79 -28.74 -5.55
C LEU A 110 2.71 -30.11 -4.84
N THR A 111 1.77 -30.96 -5.24
CA THR A 111 1.63 -32.32 -4.66
C THR A 111 2.56 -33.32 -5.34
N PRO A 112 2.86 -34.47 -4.70
CA PRO A 112 3.65 -35.52 -5.35
C PRO A 112 3.03 -36.03 -6.67
N GLU A 113 1.70 -36.12 -6.74
CA GLU A 113 0.96 -36.50 -7.95
C GLU A 113 1.12 -35.48 -9.06
N GLU A 114 0.95 -34.19 -8.74
CA GLU A 114 1.17 -33.10 -9.67
C GLU A 114 2.63 -33.04 -10.16
N ALA A 115 3.61 -33.32 -9.28
CA ALA A 115 5.01 -33.40 -9.65
C ALA A 115 5.30 -34.56 -10.62
N ALA A 116 4.67 -35.73 -10.41
CA ALA A 116 4.78 -36.88 -11.32
C ALA A 116 4.15 -36.55 -12.70
N GLU A 117 2.98 -35.91 -12.71
CA GLU A 117 2.33 -35.48 -13.96
C GLU A 117 3.17 -34.47 -14.75
N LEU A 118 3.74 -33.45 -14.06
CA LEU A 118 4.66 -32.49 -14.67
C LEU A 118 5.90 -33.18 -15.28
N THR A 119 6.46 -34.17 -14.57
CA THR A 119 7.62 -34.92 -15.06
C THR A 119 7.29 -35.73 -16.31
N ALA A 120 6.08 -36.30 -16.36
CA ALA A 120 5.63 -37.11 -17.48
C ALA A 120 5.18 -36.28 -18.70
N ASN A 121 4.45 -35.20 -18.47
CA ASN A 121 3.72 -34.46 -19.51
C ASN A 121 4.24 -33.02 -19.72
N GLY A 122 5.09 -32.51 -18.83
CA GLY A 122 5.61 -31.14 -18.89
C GLY A 122 4.63 -30.07 -18.41
N THR A 123 3.32 -30.38 -18.33
CA THR A 123 2.25 -29.46 -17.91
C THR A 123 1.14 -30.23 -17.20
N ILE A 124 0.31 -29.51 -16.43
CA ILE A 124 -0.93 -30.04 -15.83
C ILE A 124 -2.09 -29.20 -16.36
N GLU A 125 -3.09 -29.87 -16.95
CA GLU A 125 -4.23 -29.18 -17.53
C GLU A 125 -5.00 -28.34 -16.48
N GLY A 126 -5.22 -27.06 -16.79
CA GLY A 126 -5.94 -26.14 -15.92
C GLY A 126 -5.22 -25.73 -14.63
N VAL A 127 -3.96 -26.15 -14.43
CA VAL A 127 -3.16 -25.83 -13.24
C VAL A 127 -1.96 -24.97 -13.65
N LYS A 128 -1.81 -23.83 -12.99
CA LYS A 128 -0.63 -22.97 -13.10
C LYS A 128 0.27 -23.21 -11.88
N THR A 129 1.42 -23.82 -12.13
CA THR A 129 2.44 -24.15 -11.13
C THR A 129 3.51 -23.06 -11.03
N PHE A 130 4.55 -23.26 -10.22
CA PHE A 130 5.75 -22.44 -10.18
C PHE A 130 6.44 -22.35 -11.55
N PHE A 131 6.45 -23.45 -12.30
CA PHE A 131 7.14 -23.53 -13.59
C PHE A 131 6.44 -22.75 -14.72
N ASP A 132 5.17 -22.38 -14.50
CA ASP A 132 4.35 -21.60 -15.44
C ASP A 132 4.30 -20.11 -15.10
N LEU A 133 5.05 -19.67 -14.09
CA LEU A 133 5.11 -18.25 -13.74
C LEU A 133 5.78 -17.45 -14.86
N ASP A 134 5.09 -16.41 -15.33
CA ASP A 134 5.56 -15.53 -16.38
C ASP A 134 6.54 -14.48 -15.81
N PRO A 135 7.81 -14.45 -16.28
CA PRO A 135 8.79 -13.44 -15.88
C PRO A 135 8.31 -11.98 -16.08
N GLU A 136 7.51 -11.71 -17.12
CA GLU A 136 6.93 -10.38 -17.33
C GLU A 136 5.92 -10.04 -16.25
N GLY A 137 5.10 -11.01 -15.82
CA GLY A 137 4.17 -10.84 -14.71
C GLY A 137 4.89 -10.59 -13.38
N ILE A 138 6.00 -11.30 -13.14
CA ILE A 138 6.87 -11.07 -11.98
C ILE A 138 7.46 -9.65 -12.03
N SER A 139 8.06 -9.27 -13.16
CA SER A 139 8.67 -7.95 -13.37
C SER A 139 7.64 -6.83 -13.18
N PHE A 140 6.42 -6.99 -13.72
CA PHE A 140 5.34 -6.02 -13.53
C PHE A 140 5.04 -5.79 -12.04
N VAL A 141 4.91 -6.87 -11.25
CA VAL A 141 4.61 -6.77 -9.81
C VAL A 141 5.74 -6.08 -9.06
N PHE A 142 6.99 -6.43 -9.34
CA PHE A 142 8.14 -5.77 -8.71
C PHE A 142 8.23 -4.29 -9.11
N ASN A 143 8.08 -3.98 -10.38
CA ASN A 143 8.12 -2.60 -10.86
C ASN A 143 7.02 -1.77 -10.20
N LEU A 144 5.76 -2.24 -10.24
CA LEU A 144 4.65 -1.48 -9.69
C LEU A 144 4.80 -1.23 -8.18
N ASN A 145 5.22 -2.22 -7.40
CA ASN A 145 5.32 -2.08 -5.95
C ASN A 145 6.62 -1.40 -5.51
N PHE A 146 7.77 -1.77 -6.09
CA PHE A 146 9.07 -1.25 -5.65
C PHE A 146 9.45 0.04 -6.38
N LEU A 147 9.49 0.05 -7.71
CA LEU A 147 9.79 1.28 -8.46
C LEU A 147 8.69 2.33 -8.28
N GLY A 148 7.41 1.89 -8.15
CA GLY A 148 6.29 2.77 -7.85
C GLY A 148 6.36 3.42 -6.45
N THR A 149 7.19 2.90 -5.54
CA THR A 149 7.56 3.54 -4.27
C THR A 149 8.83 4.39 -4.43
N LEU A 150 9.84 3.89 -5.14
CA LEU A 150 11.14 4.52 -5.30
C LEU A 150 11.06 5.83 -6.08
N ILE A 151 10.40 5.83 -7.25
CA ILE A 151 10.39 7.00 -8.16
C ILE A 151 9.69 8.22 -7.51
N PRO A 152 8.47 8.11 -6.94
CA PRO A 152 7.86 9.22 -6.23
C PRO A 152 8.72 9.69 -5.04
N THR A 153 9.32 8.76 -4.30
CA THR A 153 10.23 9.11 -3.20
C THR A 153 11.42 9.92 -3.70
N GLN A 154 12.08 9.53 -4.81
CA GLN A 154 13.19 10.29 -5.40
C GLN A 154 12.81 11.72 -5.79
N VAL A 155 11.60 11.89 -6.33
CA VAL A 155 11.14 13.19 -6.84
C VAL A 155 10.75 14.11 -5.69
N PHE A 156 9.94 13.64 -4.76
CA PHE A 156 9.37 14.49 -3.71
C PHE A 156 10.29 14.65 -2.49
N ALA A 157 11.02 13.61 -2.09
CA ALA A 157 11.94 13.71 -0.95
C ALA A 157 13.06 14.74 -1.19
N ARG A 158 13.44 14.98 -2.44
CA ARG A 158 14.42 16.03 -2.77
C ARG A 158 14.00 17.39 -2.22
N ASP A 159 12.73 17.76 -2.37
CA ASP A 159 12.21 19.05 -1.93
C ASP A 159 11.93 19.06 -0.42
N MET A 160 11.77 17.89 0.19
CA MET A 160 11.61 17.75 1.63
C MET A 160 12.92 17.88 2.40
N CYS A 161 14.09 17.71 1.77
CA CYS A 161 15.40 17.69 2.45
C CYS A 161 15.74 18.99 3.22
N ALA A 162 15.15 20.14 2.85
CA ALA A 162 15.45 21.41 3.51
C ALA A 162 14.76 21.57 4.87
N GLU A 163 13.59 20.97 5.05
CA GLU A 163 12.74 21.20 6.23
C GLU A 163 12.24 19.88 6.88
N GLY A 164 12.67 18.75 6.33
CA GLY A 164 12.21 17.44 6.79
C GLY A 164 10.80 17.08 6.31
N GLY A 165 10.23 16.03 6.89
CA GLY A 165 8.89 15.57 6.59
C GLY A 165 8.67 14.09 6.93
N THR A 166 7.60 13.51 6.39
CA THR A 166 7.22 12.13 6.67
C THR A 166 6.97 11.37 5.38
N ILE A 167 7.52 10.17 5.27
CA ILE A 167 7.23 9.21 4.21
C ILE A 167 6.59 7.97 4.84
N ILE A 168 5.43 7.57 4.33
CA ILE A 168 4.73 6.35 4.75
C ILE A 168 4.59 5.44 3.54
N ASN A 169 5.20 4.28 3.59
CA ASN A 169 5.09 3.28 2.55
C ASN A 169 3.99 2.26 2.88
N VAL A 170 3.23 1.83 1.89
CA VAL A 170 2.27 0.74 2.06
C VAL A 170 2.96 -0.58 1.70
N SER A 171 3.37 -1.31 2.74
CA SER A 171 3.86 -2.67 2.64
C SER A 171 2.69 -3.67 2.64
N SER A 172 2.86 -4.81 3.27
CA SER A 172 1.83 -5.84 3.47
C SER A 172 2.30 -6.80 4.57
N MET A 173 1.37 -7.47 5.24
CA MET A 173 1.72 -8.59 6.11
C MET A 173 2.44 -9.72 5.35
N ASN A 174 2.28 -9.78 4.01
CA ASN A 174 3.00 -10.70 3.13
C ASN A 174 4.52 -10.49 3.13
N ALA A 175 5.00 -9.33 3.55
CA ALA A 175 6.42 -9.07 3.74
C ALA A 175 7.01 -9.88 4.92
N PHE A 176 6.19 -10.23 5.91
CA PHE A 176 6.58 -11.03 7.09
C PHE A 176 6.28 -12.51 6.92
N ARG A 177 5.13 -12.81 6.30
CA ARG A 177 4.63 -14.17 6.07
C ARG A 177 4.16 -14.29 4.62
N PRO A 178 4.98 -14.84 3.73
CA PRO A 178 4.60 -14.97 2.32
C PRO A 178 3.37 -15.84 2.18
N LEU A 179 2.36 -15.32 1.49
CA LEU A 179 1.19 -16.11 1.16
C LEU A 179 1.52 -17.09 0.02
N THR A 180 0.88 -18.24 0.05
CA THR A 180 0.84 -19.16 -1.08
C THR A 180 0.29 -18.47 -2.33
N ARG A 181 0.57 -18.95 -3.51
CA ARG A 181 0.12 -18.49 -4.83
C ARG A 181 0.66 -17.15 -5.34
N ILE A 182 1.16 -16.23 -4.49
CA ILE A 182 1.55 -14.87 -4.89
C ILE A 182 3.01 -14.54 -4.53
N PRO A 183 4.00 -15.31 -5.02
CA PRO A 183 5.41 -15.15 -4.65
C PRO A 183 5.96 -13.78 -5.05
N ALA A 184 5.58 -13.27 -6.23
CA ALA A 184 6.02 -11.96 -6.72
C ALA A 184 5.59 -10.82 -5.81
N TYR A 185 4.31 -10.82 -5.40
CA TYR A 185 3.78 -9.78 -4.52
C TYR A 185 4.42 -9.82 -3.14
N SER A 186 4.56 -11.02 -2.55
CA SER A 186 5.21 -11.19 -1.24
C SER A 186 6.66 -10.71 -1.27
N GLY A 187 7.43 -11.10 -2.31
CA GLY A 187 8.80 -10.63 -2.50
C GLY A 187 8.91 -9.12 -2.70
N ALA A 188 8.02 -8.53 -3.52
CA ALA A 188 8.01 -7.09 -3.75
C ALA A 188 7.67 -6.29 -2.48
N LYS A 189 6.72 -6.76 -1.67
CA LYS A 189 6.37 -6.10 -0.39
C LYS A 189 7.46 -6.28 0.69
N ALA A 190 8.19 -7.40 0.68
CA ALA A 190 9.39 -7.56 1.50
C ALA A 190 10.48 -6.56 1.10
N ALA A 191 10.67 -6.34 -0.21
CA ALA A 191 11.60 -5.33 -0.72
C ALA A 191 11.19 -3.91 -0.28
N VAL A 192 9.90 -3.56 -0.32
CA VAL A 192 9.40 -2.26 0.19
C VAL A 192 9.67 -2.11 1.68
N SER A 193 9.48 -3.16 2.49
CA SER A 193 9.76 -3.13 3.93
C SER A 193 11.25 -2.90 4.21
N ASN A 194 12.13 -3.61 3.52
CA ASN A 194 13.59 -3.41 3.65
C ASN A 194 14.01 -2.01 3.18
N PHE A 195 13.45 -1.55 2.05
CA PHE A 195 13.73 -0.22 1.52
C PHE A 195 13.26 0.90 2.46
N THR A 196 12.15 0.71 3.17
CA THR A 196 11.68 1.63 4.22
C THR A 196 12.76 1.84 5.29
N GLN A 197 13.36 0.75 5.78
CA GLN A 197 14.42 0.81 6.79
C GLN A 197 15.68 1.49 6.24
N TRP A 198 16.06 1.18 5.00
CA TRP A 198 17.20 1.84 4.36
C TRP A 198 16.97 3.34 4.20
N LEU A 199 15.79 3.75 3.72
CA LEU A 199 15.43 5.17 3.57
C LEU A 199 15.41 5.92 4.89
N ALA A 200 14.90 5.30 5.97
CA ALA A 200 14.89 5.88 7.31
C ALA A 200 16.29 6.28 7.73
N VAL A 201 17.25 5.36 7.66
CA VAL A 201 18.66 5.64 7.99
C VAL A 201 19.26 6.70 7.06
N HIS A 202 18.95 6.62 5.76
CA HIS A 202 19.51 7.52 4.76
C HIS A 202 19.03 8.97 4.93
N PHE A 203 17.75 9.16 5.28
CA PHE A 203 17.14 10.48 5.37
C PHE A 203 17.08 11.07 6.79
N ALA A 204 17.39 10.31 7.83
CA ALA A 204 17.38 10.79 9.21
C ALA A 204 18.17 12.09 9.41
N PRO A 205 19.40 12.27 8.83
CA PRO A 205 20.16 13.50 9.02
C PRO A 205 19.50 14.78 8.45
N VAL A 206 18.54 14.63 7.53
CA VAL A 206 17.78 15.74 6.93
C VAL A 206 16.36 15.85 7.48
N GLY A 207 16.04 15.13 8.57
CA GLY A 207 14.77 15.24 9.27
C GLY A 207 13.57 14.61 8.55
N ILE A 208 13.78 13.74 7.57
CA ILE A 208 12.70 12.98 6.94
C ILE A 208 12.59 11.62 7.62
N ARG A 209 11.46 11.34 8.24
CA ARG A 209 11.14 10.03 8.82
C ARG A 209 10.49 9.14 7.78
N VAL A 210 10.88 7.87 7.73
CA VAL A 210 10.33 6.90 6.76
C VAL A 210 9.86 5.66 7.50
N ASN A 211 8.56 5.39 7.43
CA ASN A 211 7.93 4.24 8.07
C ASN A 211 7.01 3.52 7.08
N ALA A 212 6.49 2.36 7.45
CA ALA A 212 5.54 1.64 6.63
C ALA A 212 4.36 1.10 7.44
N ILE A 213 3.21 1.03 6.79
CA ILE A 213 2.04 0.28 7.25
C ILE A 213 2.01 -1.03 6.46
N ALA A 214 1.77 -2.15 7.14
CA ALA A 214 1.67 -3.48 6.54
C ALA A 214 0.27 -4.05 6.78
N PRO A 215 -0.72 -3.74 5.91
CA PRO A 215 -2.08 -4.24 6.03
C PRO A 215 -2.15 -5.76 5.89
N GLY A 216 -3.04 -6.38 6.66
CA GLY A 216 -3.45 -7.77 6.50
C GLY A 216 -4.58 -7.94 5.48
N PHE A 217 -5.57 -8.74 5.83
CA PHE A 217 -6.75 -8.94 4.98
C PHE A 217 -7.86 -7.97 5.36
N PHE A 218 -8.18 -7.07 4.43
CA PHE A 218 -9.22 -6.07 4.56
C PHE A 218 -10.38 -6.40 3.61
N LEU A 219 -11.59 -6.40 4.13
CA LEU A 219 -12.78 -6.55 3.28
C LEU A 219 -13.05 -5.22 2.56
N THR A 220 -13.04 -5.28 1.24
CA THR A 220 -13.25 -4.13 0.35
C THR A 220 -14.27 -4.49 -0.72
N GLU A 221 -14.89 -3.51 -1.35
CA GLU A 221 -15.81 -3.77 -2.47
C GLU A 221 -15.12 -4.55 -3.61
N GLN A 222 -13.83 -4.33 -3.83
CA GLN A 222 -13.07 -5.02 -4.89
C GLN A 222 -12.87 -6.52 -4.62
N ASN A 223 -12.78 -6.93 -3.36
CA ASN A 223 -12.53 -8.33 -3.00
C ASN A 223 -13.73 -9.02 -2.35
N ARG A 224 -14.85 -8.31 -2.18
CA ARG A 224 -16.05 -8.86 -1.56
C ARG A 224 -16.49 -10.17 -2.22
N THR A 225 -16.57 -10.21 -3.54
CA THR A 225 -16.97 -11.41 -4.31
C THR A 225 -15.97 -12.57 -4.22
N LEU A 226 -14.73 -12.31 -3.84
CA LEU A 226 -13.71 -13.34 -3.60
C LEU A 226 -13.77 -13.89 -2.17
N LEU A 227 -14.33 -13.13 -1.25
CA LEU A 227 -14.34 -13.43 0.18
C LEU A 227 -15.73 -13.77 0.71
N THR A 228 -16.80 -13.34 0.03
CA THR A 228 -18.19 -13.63 0.42
C THR A 228 -18.98 -14.18 -0.76
N ASN A 229 -19.82 -15.14 -0.49
CA ASN A 229 -20.81 -15.68 -1.42
C ASN A 229 -21.97 -14.69 -1.62
N PRO A 230 -22.82 -14.84 -2.66
CA PRO A 230 -23.99 -13.97 -2.88
C PRO A 230 -25.00 -13.94 -1.74
N ASP A 231 -25.05 -14.98 -0.94
CA ASP A 231 -25.90 -15.09 0.28
C ASP A 231 -25.28 -14.46 1.53
N GLY A 232 -24.08 -13.87 1.40
CA GLY A 232 -23.34 -13.24 2.48
C GLY A 232 -22.50 -14.21 3.33
N SER A 233 -22.56 -15.51 3.08
CA SER A 233 -21.68 -16.49 3.74
C SER A 233 -20.23 -16.34 3.27
N LEU A 234 -19.29 -16.85 4.07
CA LEU A 234 -17.88 -16.82 3.74
C LEU A 234 -17.52 -17.85 2.66
N THR A 235 -16.56 -17.50 1.81
CA THR A 235 -15.98 -18.49 0.89
C THR A 235 -14.98 -19.39 1.63
N PRO A 236 -14.66 -20.61 1.14
CA PRO A 236 -13.63 -21.46 1.74
C PRO A 236 -12.27 -20.75 1.88
N ARG A 237 -11.97 -19.79 0.99
CA ARG A 237 -10.79 -18.95 1.10
C ARG A 237 -10.86 -18.03 2.32
N SER A 238 -12.01 -17.45 2.59
CA SER A 238 -12.24 -16.60 3.76
C SER A 238 -12.13 -17.38 5.06
N ASP A 239 -12.72 -18.58 5.13
CA ASP A 239 -12.60 -19.45 6.29
C ASP A 239 -11.14 -19.77 6.59
N LYS A 240 -10.35 -20.09 5.54
CA LYS A 240 -8.92 -20.35 5.68
C LYS A 240 -8.16 -19.10 6.19
N ILE A 241 -8.49 -17.90 5.69
CA ILE A 241 -7.88 -16.65 6.15
C ILE A 241 -8.24 -16.38 7.62
N LEU A 242 -9.51 -16.46 7.96
CA LEU A 242 -10.00 -16.13 9.30
C LEU A 242 -9.54 -17.15 10.36
N SER A 243 -9.41 -18.43 10.00
CA SER A 243 -8.84 -19.44 10.90
C SER A 243 -7.38 -19.16 11.27
N HIS A 244 -6.67 -18.37 10.45
CA HIS A 244 -5.30 -17.92 10.72
C HIS A 244 -5.22 -16.47 11.21
N THR A 245 -6.36 -15.81 11.39
CA THR A 245 -6.43 -14.45 11.93
C THR A 245 -6.96 -14.49 13.35
N PRO A 246 -6.13 -14.33 14.40
CA PRO A 246 -6.56 -14.46 15.81
C PRO A 246 -7.74 -13.57 16.20
N MET A 247 -7.88 -12.37 15.61
CA MET A 247 -9.05 -11.50 15.83
C MET A 247 -10.34 -12.00 15.18
N GLY A 248 -10.32 -13.07 14.38
CA GLY A 248 -11.49 -13.73 13.82
C GLY A 248 -12.33 -12.90 12.84
N ARG A 249 -11.80 -11.81 12.33
CA ARG A 249 -12.47 -10.94 11.37
C ARG A 249 -11.52 -10.35 10.33
N PHE A 250 -12.06 -9.93 9.21
CA PHE A 250 -11.36 -9.04 8.28
C PHE A 250 -11.22 -7.64 8.88
N GLY A 251 -10.14 -6.95 8.48
CA GLY A 251 -10.01 -5.53 8.75
C GLY A 251 -10.98 -4.70 7.89
N THR A 252 -11.31 -3.52 8.39
CA THR A 252 -12.00 -2.45 7.67
C THR A 252 -11.03 -1.30 7.44
N PRO A 253 -11.21 -0.44 6.42
CA PRO A 253 -10.33 0.71 6.22
C PRO A 253 -10.10 1.54 7.48
N ALA A 254 -11.11 1.71 8.34
CA ALA A 254 -11.02 2.44 9.61
C ALA A 254 -10.02 1.81 10.61
N ASP A 255 -9.75 0.52 10.54
CA ASP A 255 -8.73 -0.12 11.39
C ASP A 255 -7.30 0.38 11.09
N LEU A 256 -7.10 1.05 9.94
CA LEU A 256 -5.81 1.63 9.54
C LEU A 256 -5.64 3.10 9.95
N ASP A 257 -6.73 3.80 10.30
CA ASP A 257 -6.72 5.24 10.54
C ASP A 257 -5.80 5.62 11.71
N GLY A 258 -5.86 4.87 12.80
CA GLY A 258 -5.07 5.16 14.00
C GLY A 258 -3.57 5.08 13.75
N VAL A 259 -3.10 4.03 13.05
CA VAL A 259 -1.67 3.88 12.74
C VAL A 259 -1.22 4.90 11.71
N LEU A 260 -2.06 5.23 10.72
CA LEU A 260 -1.79 6.26 9.74
C LEU A 260 -1.54 7.61 10.42
N LEU A 261 -2.48 8.06 11.25
CA LEU A 261 -2.39 9.34 11.93
C LEU A 261 -1.24 9.39 12.92
N TRP A 262 -0.98 8.30 13.64
CA TRP A 262 0.18 8.19 14.53
C TRP A 262 1.50 8.38 13.78
N LEU A 263 1.69 7.72 12.63
CA LEU A 263 2.91 7.86 11.84
C LEU A 263 3.01 9.21 11.12
N ALA A 264 1.87 9.80 10.71
CA ALA A 264 1.79 11.06 9.99
C ALA A 264 2.10 12.27 10.87
N ASP A 265 1.61 12.28 12.11
CA ASP A 265 1.76 13.40 13.03
C ASP A 265 3.06 13.27 13.84
N GLU A 266 4.02 14.14 13.53
CA GLU A 266 5.32 14.18 14.20
C GLU A 266 5.23 14.41 15.72
N LYS A 267 4.17 15.08 16.19
CA LYS A 267 3.92 15.29 17.61
C LYS A 267 3.84 13.98 18.40
N PHE A 268 3.40 12.90 17.75
CA PHE A 268 3.23 11.58 18.36
C PHE A 268 4.28 10.56 17.94
N SER A 269 5.03 10.82 16.88
CA SER A 269 5.95 9.87 16.27
C SER A 269 7.32 10.45 15.88
N ALA A 270 7.72 11.58 16.48
CA ALA A 270 8.99 12.25 16.16
C ALA A 270 10.23 11.35 16.30
N PHE A 271 10.18 10.33 17.16
CA PHE A 271 11.29 9.37 17.37
C PHE A 271 10.98 7.98 16.84
N VAL A 272 10.02 7.88 15.89
CA VAL A 272 9.64 6.64 15.23
C VAL A 272 10.12 6.71 13.79
N ASP A 273 11.12 5.89 13.45
CA ASP A 273 11.73 5.85 12.14
C ASP A 273 12.14 4.41 11.77
N GLY A 274 11.94 4.00 10.52
CA GLY A 274 12.27 2.68 10.02
C GLY A 274 11.34 1.55 10.46
N VAL A 275 10.20 1.83 11.11
CA VAL A 275 9.28 0.77 11.53
C VAL A 275 8.36 0.33 10.37
N VAL A 276 8.03 -0.96 10.38
CA VAL A 276 6.99 -1.54 9.51
C VAL A 276 5.91 -2.10 10.43
N VAL A 277 4.75 -1.45 10.48
CA VAL A 277 3.69 -1.76 11.44
C VAL A 277 2.66 -2.68 10.81
N PRO A 278 2.56 -3.96 11.22
CA PRO A 278 1.48 -4.84 10.77
C PRO A 278 0.16 -4.41 11.40
N VAL A 279 -0.89 -4.33 10.56
CA VAL A 279 -2.28 -4.11 10.96
C VAL A 279 -3.07 -5.24 10.32
N ASP A 280 -3.09 -6.41 10.95
CA ASP A 280 -3.48 -7.66 10.32
C ASP A 280 -4.31 -8.60 11.22
N GLY A 281 -4.78 -8.12 12.36
CA GLY A 281 -5.55 -8.93 13.31
C GLY A 281 -4.77 -10.07 13.96
N GLY A 282 -3.43 -9.98 13.93
CA GLY A 282 -2.51 -10.97 14.50
C GLY A 282 -2.10 -12.06 13.51
N PHE A 283 -2.47 -11.95 12.23
CA PHE A 283 -2.16 -12.95 11.21
C PHE A 283 -0.66 -13.26 11.12
N ALA A 284 0.19 -12.23 11.01
CA ALA A 284 1.63 -12.42 10.90
C ALA A 284 2.29 -12.95 12.18
N ALA A 285 1.67 -12.78 13.35
CA ALA A 285 2.17 -13.25 14.62
C ALA A 285 1.79 -14.72 14.91
N TYR A 286 0.70 -15.21 14.29
CA TYR A 286 0.16 -16.54 14.56
C TYR A 286 1.02 -17.64 13.95
N SER A 287 1.48 -18.58 14.79
CA SER A 287 2.31 -19.72 14.37
C SER A 287 1.50 -20.94 13.90
N GLY A 288 0.18 -20.93 14.10
CA GLY A 288 -0.70 -22.06 13.74
C GLY A 288 -0.95 -23.06 14.86
N VAL A 289 -0.42 -22.81 16.06
CA VAL A 289 -0.58 -23.63 17.27
C VAL A 289 -0.91 -22.76 18.48
#